data_230b2841457619b4acca003af27c8140
#
_entry.id   230b2841457619b4acca003af27c8140
#
_cell.length_a   1.000
_cell.length_b   1.000
_cell.length_c   1.000
_cell.angle_alpha   90.00
_cell.angle_beta   90.00
_cell.angle_gamma   90.00
#
_symmetry.space_group_name_H-M   'P 1'
#
loop_
_entity.id
_entity.type
_entity.pdbx_description
1 polymer ?
#
loop_
_entity_poly.entity_id
_entity_poly.type
_entity_poly.pdbx_seq_one_letter_code
_entity_poly.pdbx_strand_id
1 'polypeptide(L)'
;SSDLLVCKARKIETEIQTTGNIHVLSEQIRNMKQKQKRLAIDILKCKRRQALKGLMQDPVKRQRLFVHSKSLVERKKNLQNRLLETEDFKPLLEAFPCWCVTTYAVSGSLPMKPGLFDVVIIDEASQCDIASCFPILFRAKKAVVVGDDKQLPHLSFLEKAKEQSFLSQYGITDRYQLMWRFRTNSMFD
;
A
#
# COMPACT_ATOMS: atom_id res chain seq x y z
N SER A 1 -8.03 -5.37 -55.72
CA SER A 1 -8.38 -5.46 -54.25
C SER A 1 -7.99 -6.82 -53.65
N SER A 2 -8.11 -7.92 -54.38
CA SER A 2 -7.73 -9.26 -53.96
C SER A 2 -6.20 -9.41 -53.77
N ASP A 3 -5.40 -8.89 -54.73
CA ASP A 3 -3.94 -9.00 -54.67
C ASP A 3 -3.30 -8.26 -53.53
N LEU A 4 -3.92 -7.16 -53.09
CA LEU A 4 -3.46 -6.40 -51.90
C LEU A 4 -3.62 -7.19 -50.58
N LEU A 5 -4.70 -7.96 -50.48
CA LEU A 5 -4.95 -8.82 -49.31
C LEU A 5 -4.00 -10.02 -49.29
N VAL A 6 -3.74 -10.62 -50.46
CA VAL A 6 -2.76 -11.72 -50.58
C VAL A 6 -1.35 -11.24 -50.25
N CYS A 7 -0.97 -10.05 -50.68
CA CYS A 7 0.34 -9.47 -50.39
C CYS A 7 0.50 -9.16 -48.90
N LYS A 8 -0.56 -8.64 -48.25
CA LYS A 8 -0.58 -8.43 -46.79
C LYS A 8 -0.51 -9.75 -46.00
N ALA A 9 -1.25 -10.78 -46.41
CA ALA A 9 -1.20 -12.07 -45.79
C ALA A 9 0.17 -12.72 -45.82
N ARG A 10 0.84 -12.70 -47.01
CA ARG A 10 2.23 -13.19 -47.18
C ARG A 10 3.23 -12.42 -46.32
N LYS A 11 3.06 -11.10 -46.19
CA LYS A 11 3.93 -10.29 -45.30
C LYS A 11 3.78 -10.69 -43.84
N ILE A 12 2.56 -10.90 -43.41
CA ILE A 12 2.25 -11.35 -42.02
C ILE A 12 2.81 -12.76 -41.80
N GLU A 13 2.64 -13.69 -42.74
CA GLU A 13 3.23 -15.04 -42.66
C GLU A 13 4.75 -14.99 -42.56
N THR A 14 5.41 -14.14 -43.34
CA THR A 14 6.87 -13.97 -43.29
C THR A 14 7.30 -13.38 -41.93
N GLU A 15 6.57 -12.39 -41.40
CA GLU A 15 6.81 -11.81 -40.07
C GLU A 15 6.61 -12.86 -38.96
N ILE A 16 5.59 -13.71 -39.04
CA ILE A 16 5.38 -14.83 -38.09
C ILE A 16 6.52 -15.83 -38.18
N GLN A 17 6.98 -16.20 -39.35
CA GLN A 17 8.09 -17.14 -39.52
C GLN A 17 9.42 -16.57 -39.04
N THR A 18 9.67 -15.26 -39.22
CA THR A 18 10.90 -14.60 -38.74
C THR A 18 10.88 -14.34 -37.25
N THR A 19 9.70 -14.15 -36.64
CA THR A 19 9.56 -13.87 -35.22
C THR A 19 9.60 -15.15 -34.34
N GLY A 20 9.57 -16.34 -34.96
CA GLY A 20 9.56 -17.62 -34.29
C GLY A 20 8.15 -18.03 -33.84
N ASN A 21 8.05 -19.27 -33.36
CA ASN A 21 6.78 -19.83 -32.91
C ASN A 21 6.30 -19.10 -31.65
N ILE A 22 5.10 -18.52 -31.70
CA ILE A 22 4.46 -17.78 -30.59
C ILE A 22 4.47 -18.61 -29.29
N HIS A 23 4.32 -19.93 -29.37
CA HIS A 23 4.39 -20.81 -28.22
C HIS A 23 5.78 -20.82 -27.57
N VAL A 24 6.85 -20.84 -28.36
CA VAL A 24 8.23 -20.80 -27.86
C VAL A 24 8.53 -19.47 -27.20
N LEU A 25 8.13 -18.36 -27.80
CA LEU A 25 8.29 -17.03 -27.24
C LEU A 25 7.48 -16.86 -25.94
N SER A 26 6.26 -17.36 -25.90
CA SER A 26 5.40 -17.36 -24.72
C SER A 26 6.02 -18.15 -23.56
N GLU A 27 6.61 -19.30 -23.87
CA GLU A 27 7.30 -20.13 -22.87
C GLU A 27 8.58 -19.44 -22.36
N GLN A 28 9.36 -18.85 -23.26
CA GLN A 28 10.54 -18.05 -22.86
C GLN A 28 10.18 -16.89 -21.96
N ILE A 29 9.12 -16.13 -22.28
CA ILE A 29 8.61 -15.06 -21.42
C ILE A 29 8.19 -15.57 -20.05
N ARG A 30 7.50 -16.69 -20.01
CA ARG A 30 7.09 -17.34 -18.74
C ARG A 30 8.30 -17.72 -17.90
N ASN A 31 9.29 -18.34 -18.51
CA ASN A 31 10.53 -18.75 -17.84
C ASN A 31 11.33 -17.54 -17.35
N MET A 32 11.43 -16.48 -18.15
CA MET A 32 12.08 -15.22 -17.72
C MET A 32 11.36 -14.56 -16.57
N LYS A 33 10.02 -14.50 -16.59
CA LYS A 33 9.22 -13.99 -15.46
C LYS A 33 9.42 -14.79 -14.20
N GLN A 34 9.48 -16.11 -14.28
CA GLN A 34 9.77 -16.95 -13.12
C GLN A 34 11.18 -16.72 -12.57
N LYS A 35 12.18 -16.62 -13.46
CA LYS A 35 13.57 -16.30 -13.06
C LYS A 35 13.65 -14.93 -12.40
N GLN A 36 13.01 -13.92 -12.97
CA GLN A 36 12.93 -12.58 -12.40
C GLN A 36 12.32 -12.61 -10.98
N LYS A 37 11.21 -13.34 -10.79
CA LYS A 37 10.56 -13.48 -9.49
C LYS A 37 11.49 -14.13 -8.45
N ARG A 38 12.21 -15.22 -8.82
CA ARG A 38 13.17 -15.88 -7.94
C ARG A 38 14.30 -14.93 -7.55
N LEU A 39 14.92 -14.24 -8.52
CA LEU A 39 15.99 -13.28 -8.25
C LEU A 39 15.53 -12.14 -7.36
N ALA A 40 14.32 -11.61 -7.56
CA ALA A 40 13.76 -10.57 -6.71
C ALA A 40 13.61 -11.06 -5.25
N ILE A 41 13.13 -12.27 -5.04
CA ILE A 41 13.01 -12.89 -3.71
C ILE A 41 14.40 -13.02 -3.06
N ASP A 42 15.40 -13.50 -3.81
CA ASP A 42 16.75 -13.69 -3.27
C ASP A 42 17.43 -12.35 -2.92
N ILE A 43 17.23 -11.32 -3.73
CA ILE A 43 17.68 -9.96 -3.42
C ILE A 43 17.02 -9.44 -2.13
N LEU A 44 15.70 -9.63 -1.98
CA LEU A 44 14.99 -9.23 -0.76
C LEU A 44 15.50 -9.96 0.48
N LYS A 45 15.70 -11.28 0.37
CA LYS A 45 16.27 -12.10 1.45
C LYS A 45 17.68 -11.64 1.83
N CYS A 46 18.52 -11.33 0.85
CA CYS A 46 19.89 -10.85 1.08
C CYS A 46 19.88 -9.48 1.80
N LYS A 47 19.11 -8.51 1.29
CA LYS A 47 18.96 -7.20 1.91
C LYS A 47 18.44 -7.30 3.35
N ARG A 48 17.45 -8.17 3.58
CA ARG A 48 16.91 -8.39 4.92
C ARG A 48 17.95 -8.99 5.87
N ARG A 49 18.73 -9.99 5.43
CA ARG A 49 19.81 -10.55 6.25
C ARG A 49 20.84 -9.50 6.62
N GLN A 50 21.23 -8.63 5.68
CA GLN A 50 22.18 -7.54 5.94
C GLN A 50 21.62 -6.54 6.96
N ALA A 51 20.36 -6.12 6.81
CA ALA A 51 19.71 -5.21 7.74
C ALA A 51 19.62 -5.82 9.16
N LEU A 52 19.16 -7.06 9.27
CA LEU A 52 19.07 -7.76 10.56
C LEU A 52 20.46 -7.96 11.20
N LYS A 53 21.50 -8.29 10.43
CA LYS A 53 22.85 -8.40 10.93
C LYS A 53 23.33 -7.09 11.54
N GLY A 54 23.14 -5.97 10.84
CA GLY A 54 23.48 -4.63 11.34
C GLY A 54 22.74 -4.26 12.62
N LEU A 55 21.43 -4.54 12.67
CA LEU A 55 20.61 -4.31 13.86
C LEU A 55 21.08 -5.12 15.08
N MET A 56 21.42 -6.39 14.87
CA MET A 56 21.83 -7.29 15.96
C MET A 56 23.24 -7.00 16.47
N GLN A 57 24.09 -6.38 15.66
CA GLN A 57 25.44 -5.95 16.05
C GLN A 57 25.41 -4.66 16.89
N ASP A 58 24.37 -3.83 16.75
CA ASP A 58 24.20 -2.62 17.54
C ASP A 58 23.47 -2.92 18.87
N PRO A 59 24.15 -2.78 20.03
CA PRO A 59 23.55 -3.11 21.32
C PRO A 59 22.32 -2.27 21.65
N VAL A 60 22.32 -1.00 21.26
CA VAL A 60 21.22 -0.06 21.54
C VAL A 60 19.97 -0.44 20.72
N LYS A 61 20.16 -0.66 19.41
CA LYS A 61 19.07 -1.08 18.54
C LYS A 61 18.50 -2.43 18.95
N ARG A 62 19.37 -3.38 19.30
CA ARG A 62 18.95 -4.70 19.80
C ARG A 62 18.13 -4.61 21.07
N GLN A 63 18.57 -3.79 22.04
CA GLN A 63 17.83 -3.60 23.28
C GLN A 63 16.45 -2.98 23.05
N ARG A 64 16.33 -2.02 22.15
CA ARG A 64 15.03 -1.42 21.77
C ARG A 64 14.09 -2.44 21.15
N LEU A 65 14.58 -3.25 20.21
CA LEU A 65 13.80 -4.34 19.62
C LEU A 65 13.31 -5.33 20.67
N PHE A 66 14.17 -5.67 21.64
CA PHE A 66 13.80 -6.56 22.75
C PHE A 66 12.71 -5.96 23.62
N VAL A 67 12.83 -4.69 24.04
CA VAL A 67 11.82 -3.98 24.82
C VAL A 67 10.48 -3.92 24.09
N HIS A 68 10.50 -3.63 22.78
CA HIS A 68 9.30 -3.60 21.95
C HIS A 68 8.64 -4.99 21.86
N SER A 69 9.43 -6.02 21.58
CA SER A 69 8.96 -7.42 21.56
C SER A 69 8.30 -7.83 22.87
N LYS A 70 8.94 -7.48 23.99
CA LYS A 70 8.41 -7.76 25.34
C LYS A 70 7.07 -7.05 25.58
N SER A 71 6.94 -5.78 25.15
CA SER A 71 5.70 -5.02 25.30
C SER A 71 4.52 -5.63 24.54
N LEU A 72 4.78 -6.19 23.36
CA LEU A 72 3.78 -6.89 22.55
C LEU A 72 3.31 -8.19 23.23
N VAL A 73 4.26 -8.98 23.75
CA VAL A 73 3.95 -10.25 24.42
C VAL A 73 3.16 -10.00 25.73
N GLU A 74 3.57 -9.03 26.51
CA GLU A 74 2.93 -8.71 27.78
C GLU A 74 1.63 -7.91 27.64
N ARG A 75 1.26 -7.50 26.41
CA ARG A 75 0.06 -6.68 26.09
C ARG A 75 -0.08 -5.42 26.96
N LYS A 76 1.04 -4.81 27.34
CA LYS A 76 1.07 -3.60 28.17
C LYS A 76 0.78 -2.36 27.33
N LYS A 77 -0.49 -1.97 27.21
CA LYS A 77 -0.93 -0.79 26.42
C LYS A 77 -0.15 0.48 26.77
N ASN A 78 0.08 0.75 28.05
CA ASN A 78 0.81 1.94 28.49
C ASN A 78 2.27 1.96 28.01
N LEU A 79 2.93 0.81 27.96
CA LEU A 79 4.30 0.71 27.44
C LEU A 79 4.32 0.86 25.92
N GLN A 80 3.34 0.30 25.22
CA GLN A 80 3.20 0.46 23.78
C GLN A 80 3.00 1.94 23.39
N ASN A 81 2.11 2.66 24.06
CA ASN A 81 1.88 4.09 23.82
C ASN A 81 3.15 4.91 24.04
N ARG A 82 3.89 4.67 25.13
CA ARG A 82 5.17 5.34 25.38
C ARG A 82 6.21 5.07 24.30
N LEU A 83 6.30 3.83 23.81
CA LEU A 83 7.21 3.48 22.71
C LEU A 83 6.82 4.18 21.41
N LEU A 84 5.52 4.38 21.16
CA LEU A 84 5.05 5.12 20.00
C LEU A 84 5.36 6.62 20.07
N GLU A 85 5.36 7.20 21.26
CA GLU A 85 5.55 8.64 21.46
C GLU A 85 7.03 9.04 21.54
N THR A 86 7.85 8.26 22.22
CA THR A 86 9.18 8.69 22.68
C THR A 86 10.34 8.10 21.90
N GLU A 87 10.14 6.95 21.25
CA GLU A 87 11.25 6.18 20.74
C GLU A 87 11.53 6.38 19.24
N ASP A 88 12.80 6.21 18.88
CA ASP A 88 13.20 6.08 17.50
C ASP A 88 12.63 4.77 16.92
N PHE A 89 11.60 4.90 16.12
CA PHE A 89 10.92 3.78 15.48
C PHE A 89 11.72 3.14 14.32
N LYS A 90 12.84 3.77 13.94
CA LYS A 90 13.68 3.30 12.82
C LYS A 90 14.17 1.87 12.97
N PRO A 91 14.72 1.43 14.14
CA PRO A 91 15.18 0.05 14.28
C PRO A 91 14.06 -0.97 14.05
N LEU A 92 12.83 -0.62 14.41
CA LEU A 92 11.67 -1.48 14.22
C LEU A 92 11.29 -1.57 12.73
N LEU A 93 11.33 -0.46 12.00
CA LEU A 93 11.10 -0.45 10.54
C LEU A 93 12.23 -1.15 9.77
N GLU A 94 13.47 -1.03 10.23
CA GLU A 94 14.58 -1.79 9.65
C GLU A 94 14.39 -3.31 9.85
N ALA A 95 13.89 -3.72 11.04
CA ALA A 95 13.59 -5.12 11.33
C ALA A 95 12.33 -5.61 10.59
N PHE A 96 11.31 -4.77 10.50
CA PHE A 96 10.00 -5.06 9.92
C PHE A 96 9.59 -3.97 8.92
N PRO A 97 10.09 -4.01 7.68
CA PRO A 97 9.87 -2.94 6.70
C PRO A 97 8.47 -2.94 6.10
N CYS A 98 7.69 -4.00 6.28
CA CYS A 98 6.31 -4.12 5.78
C CYS A 98 5.35 -4.35 6.94
N TRP A 99 4.30 -3.52 6.98
CA TRP A 99 3.27 -3.53 8.02
C TRP A 99 1.90 -3.65 7.36
N CYS A 100 1.10 -4.61 7.82
CA CYS A 100 -0.30 -4.74 7.44
C CYS A 100 -1.14 -4.35 8.65
N VAL A 101 -1.91 -3.29 8.51
CA VAL A 101 -2.77 -2.75 9.57
C VAL A 101 -4.10 -2.31 8.99
N THR A 102 -5.16 -2.37 9.78
CA THR A 102 -6.44 -1.77 9.40
C THR A 102 -6.39 -0.25 9.60
N THR A 103 -7.22 0.50 8.89
CA THR A 103 -7.33 1.96 9.04
C THR A 103 -7.55 2.37 10.50
N TYR A 104 -8.36 1.65 11.25
CA TYR A 104 -8.65 1.92 12.66
C TYR A 104 -7.48 1.62 13.60
N ALA A 105 -6.64 0.64 13.27
CA ALA A 105 -5.51 0.25 14.13
C ALA A 105 -4.27 1.12 13.96
N VAL A 106 -4.18 1.88 12.88
CA VAL A 106 -2.98 2.69 12.52
C VAL A 106 -2.56 3.62 13.66
N SER A 107 -3.50 4.38 14.21
CA SER A 107 -3.20 5.38 15.24
C SER A 107 -2.72 4.78 16.55
N GLY A 108 -3.15 3.55 16.87
CA GLY A 108 -2.72 2.83 18.06
C GLY A 108 -1.49 1.95 17.87
N SER A 109 -1.06 1.74 16.61
CA SER A 109 0.03 0.81 16.27
C SER A 109 1.29 1.49 15.74
N LEU A 110 1.16 2.71 15.22
CA LEU A 110 2.23 3.42 14.53
C LEU A 110 2.34 4.87 15.03
N PRO A 111 3.56 5.38 15.24
CA PRO A 111 3.76 6.76 15.66
C PRO A 111 3.23 7.74 14.62
N MET A 112 2.74 8.89 15.06
CA MET A 112 2.25 9.95 14.20
C MET A 112 3.43 10.80 13.70
N LYS A 113 4.22 10.23 12.78
CA LYS A 113 5.38 10.89 12.17
C LYS A 113 5.19 11.00 10.65
N PRO A 114 5.41 12.17 10.04
CA PRO A 114 5.26 12.35 8.61
C PRO A 114 6.32 11.55 7.85
N GLY A 115 5.89 10.90 6.76
CA GLY A 115 6.80 10.18 5.88
C GLY A 115 7.52 9.00 6.53
N LEU A 116 6.92 8.37 7.53
CA LEU A 116 7.45 7.20 8.24
C LEU A 116 7.72 6.02 7.30
N PHE A 117 6.86 5.84 6.31
CA PHE A 117 6.97 4.83 5.26
C PHE A 117 7.27 5.48 3.91
N ASP A 118 7.98 4.77 3.06
CA ASP A 118 8.22 5.24 1.68
C ASP A 118 6.95 5.15 0.83
N VAL A 119 6.15 4.10 1.04
CA VAL A 119 4.92 3.85 0.31
C VAL A 119 3.86 3.28 1.25
N VAL A 120 2.64 3.77 1.14
CA VAL A 120 1.44 3.12 1.65
C VAL A 120 0.62 2.56 0.48
N ILE A 121 0.05 1.39 0.69
CA ILE A 121 -0.90 0.78 -0.24
C ILE A 121 -2.22 0.68 0.52
N ILE A 122 -3.24 1.37 0.03
CA ILE A 122 -4.61 1.30 0.55
C ILE A 122 -5.35 0.36 -0.38
N ASP A 123 -5.61 -0.84 0.10
CA ASP A 123 -6.39 -1.85 -0.62
C ASP A 123 -7.86 -1.76 -0.22
N GLU A 124 -8.76 -2.14 -1.12
CA GLU A 124 -10.21 -1.98 -0.94
C GLU A 124 -10.63 -0.54 -0.62
N ALA A 125 -9.99 0.42 -1.29
CA ALA A 125 -10.16 1.84 -1.01
C ALA A 125 -11.60 2.35 -1.24
N SER A 126 -12.37 1.68 -2.10
CA SER A 126 -13.81 1.92 -2.28
C SER A 126 -14.63 1.69 -1.01
N GLN A 127 -14.13 0.89 -0.07
CA GLN A 127 -14.77 0.64 1.23
C GLN A 127 -14.18 1.48 2.38
N CYS A 128 -13.17 2.31 2.10
CA CYS A 128 -12.52 3.14 3.10
C CYS A 128 -13.05 4.57 3.05
N ASP A 129 -13.43 5.11 4.20
CA ASP A 129 -13.75 6.53 4.30
C ASP A 129 -12.48 7.39 4.24
N ILE A 130 -12.61 8.57 3.67
CA ILE A 130 -11.49 9.50 3.45
C ILE A 130 -10.84 9.90 4.78
N ALA A 131 -11.62 10.18 5.81
CA ALA A 131 -11.11 10.69 7.08
C ALA A 131 -10.21 9.67 7.80
N SER A 132 -10.57 8.38 7.78
CA SER A 132 -9.74 7.32 8.38
C SER A 132 -8.45 7.05 7.59
N CYS A 133 -8.39 7.47 6.33
CA CYS A 133 -7.19 7.35 5.50
C CYS A 133 -6.17 8.49 5.72
N PHE A 134 -6.57 9.67 6.19
CA PHE A 134 -5.65 10.79 6.45
C PHE A 134 -4.47 10.44 7.37
N PRO A 135 -4.67 9.77 8.52
CA PRO A 135 -3.57 9.36 9.38
C PRO A 135 -2.58 8.43 8.69
N ILE A 136 -3.06 7.62 7.74
CA ILE A 136 -2.24 6.69 6.95
C ILE A 136 -1.41 7.47 5.94
N LEU A 137 -2.06 8.34 5.18
CA LEU A 137 -1.42 9.18 4.16
C LEU A 137 -0.33 10.07 4.77
N PHE A 138 -0.58 10.67 5.94
CA PHE A 138 0.38 11.50 6.65
C PHE A 138 1.69 10.73 6.96
N ARG A 139 1.60 9.44 7.23
CA ARG A 139 2.75 8.59 7.56
C ARG A 139 3.54 8.11 6.34
N ALA A 140 3.12 8.43 5.14
CA ALA A 140 3.75 7.94 3.91
C ALA A 140 4.26 9.08 3.03
N LYS A 141 5.33 8.80 2.27
CA LYS A 141 5.85 9.71 1.24
C LYS A 141 5.10 9.60 -0.08
N LYS A 142 4.55 8.40 -0.35
CA LYS A 142 3.79 8.08 -1.56
C LYS A 142 2.63 7.16 -1.20
N ALA A 143 1.53 7.28 -1.92
CA ALA A 143 0.36 6.43 -1.76
C ALA A 143 0.03 5.69 -3.06
N VAL A 144 -0.40 4.46 -2.93
CA VAL A 144 -1.04 3.66 -3.97
C VAL A 144 -2.42 3.32 -3.46
N VAL A 145 -3.44 3.73 -4.20
CA VAL A 145 -4.84 3.49 -3.87
C VAL A 145 -5.38 2.45 -4.83
N VAL A 146 -5.90 1.36 -4.28
CA VAL A 146 -6.46 0.23 -5.03
C VAL A 146 -7.90 0.03 -4.59
N GLY A 147 -8.80 0.04 -5.53
CA GLY A 147 -10.24 -0.14 -5.29
C GLY A 147 -10.95 -0.62 -6.54
N ASP A 148 -12.23 -0.86 -6.41
CA ASP A 148 -13.12 -1.27 -7.50
C ASP A 148 -14.41 -0.45 -7.40
N ASP A 149 -14.69 0.34 -8.43
CA ASP A 149 -15.89 1.19 -8.55
C ASP A 149 -17.20 0.40 -8.67
N LYS A 150 -17.11 -0.90 -8.95
CA LYS A 150 -18.25 -1.81 -9.03
C LYS A 150 -18.58 -2.50 -7.73
N GLN A 151 -17.73 -2.37 -6.72
CA GLN A 151 -17.99 -2.89 -5.38
C GLN A 151 -18.90 -1.97 -4.58
N LEU A 152 -19.45 -2.51 -3.48
CA LEU A 152 -20.26 -1.70 -2.57
C LEU A 152 -19.40 -0.58 -1.96
N PRO A 153 -19.90 0.68 -1.99
CA PRO A 153 -19.21 1.80 -1.36
C PRO A 153 -19.15 1.61 0.16
N HIS A 154 -18.28 2.37 0.80
CA HIS A 154 -18.18 2.34 2.26
C HIS A 154 -19.51 2.73 2.92
N LEU A 155 -19.82 2.07 4.02
CA LEU A 155 -20.99 2.39 4.83
C LEU A 155 -20.59 3.41 5.91
N SER A 156 -21.10 4.64 5.77
CA SER A 156 -20.90 5.66 6.78
C SER A 156 -21.95 5.54 7.90
N PHE A 157 -21.47 5.50 9.14
CA PHE A 157 -22.31 5.59 10.34
C PHE A 157 -22.61 7.03 10.77
N LEU A 158 -22.10 8.03 10.04
CA LEU A 158 -22.38 9.43 10.31
C LEU A 158 -23.80 9.77 9.91
N GLU A 159 -24.58 10.35 10.82
CA GLU A 159 -25.93 10.82 10.54
C GLU A 159 -25.93 11.97 9.52
N LYS A 160 -26.87 11.96 8.57
CA LYS A 160 -26.99 12.97 7.53
C LYS A 160 -27.11 14.39 8.09
N ALA A 161 -27.87 14.56 9.20
CA ALA A 161 -28.03 15.86 9.84
C ALA A 161 -26.70 16.38 10.41
N LYS A 162 -25.87 15.50 10.95
CA LYS A 162 -24.56 15.87 11.49
C LYS A 162 -23.57 16.21 10.39
N GLU A 163 -23.55 15.47 9.29
CA GLU A 163 -22.77 15.83 8.11
C GLU A 163 -23.15 17.21 7.58
N GLN A 164 -24.46 17.49 7.43
CA GLN A 164 -24.95 18.79 6.98
C GLN A 164 -24.55 19.92 7.92
N SER A 165 -24.59 19.68 9.24
CA SER A 165 -24.13 20.65 10.23
C SER A 165 -22.63 20.98 10.05
N PHE A 166 -21.79 19.99 9.82
CA PHE A 166 -20.36 20.23 9.57
C PHE A 166 -20.14 21.00 8.27
N LEU A 167 -20.82 20.62 7.17
CA LEU A 167 -20.68 21.33 5.90
C LEU A 167 -21.07 22.79 6.04
N SER A 168 -22.16 23.09 6.75
CA SER A 168 -22.60 24.45 7.03
C SER A 168 -21.62 25.21 7.92
N GLN A 169 -21.09 24.57 8.96
CA GLN A 169 -20.11 25.18 9.88
C GLN A 169 -18.84 25.63 9.15
N TYR A 170 -18.39 24.87 8.15
CA TYR A 170 -17.19 25.18 7.37
C TYR A 170 -17.49 25.95 6.06
N GLY A 171 -18.72 26.41 5.87
CA GLY A 171 -19.12 27.22 4.72
C GLY A 171 -19.06 26.47 3.38
N ILE A 172 -19.18 25.15 3.41
CA ILE A 172 -19.19 24.32 2.20
C ILE A 172 -20.58 24.42 1.56
N THR A 173 -20.65 25.16 0.45
CA THR A 173 -21.89 25.42 -0.28
C THR A 173 -22.35 24.22 -1.09
N ASP A 174 -23.61 24.23 -1.52
CA ASP A 174 -24.26 23.13 -2.28
C ASP A 174 -23.46 22.71 -3.52
N ARG A 175 -22.78 23.64 -4.18
CA ARG A 175 -21.96 23.33 -5.36
C ARG A 175 -20.83 22.34 -5.08
N TYR A 176 -20.27 22.36 -3.88
CA TYR A 176 -19.16 21.49 -3.47
C TYR A 176 -19.59 20.35 -2.55
N GLN A 177 -20.84 20.32 -2.12
CA GLN A 177 -21.33 19.30 -1.19
C GLN A 177 -21.20 17.87 -1.73
N LEU A 178 -21.44 17.66 -3.02
CA LEU A 178 -21.29 16.34 -3.65
C LEU A 178 -19.84 15.85 -3.60
N MET A 179 -18.90 16.75 -3.81
CA MET A 179 -17.46 16.46 -3.83
C MET A 179 -16.91 16.13 -2.43
N TRP A 180 -17.47 16.74 -1.39
CA TRP A 180 -17.00 16.63 -0.01
C TRP A 180 -17.91 15.79 0.90
N ARG A 181 -18.85 15.07 0.32
CA ARG A 181 -19.73 14.19 1.10
C ARG A 181 -18.96 13.01 1.66
N PHE A 182 -18.72 13.04 2.96
CA PHE A 182 -18.09 11.95 3.71
C PHE A 182 -18.87 10.64 3.63
N ARG A 183 -20.21 10.71 3.56
CA ARG A 183 -21.07 9.52 3.57
C ARG A 183 -21.07 8.76 2.26
N THR A 184 -20.76 9.39 1.16
CA THR A 184 -20.88 8.82 -0.19
C THR A 184 -19.56 8.66 -0.90
N ASN A 185 -18.54 9.41 -0.50
CA ASN A 185 -17.25 9.37 -1.15
C ASN A 185 -16.30 8.48 -0.36
N SER A 186 -15.66 7.59 -1.05
CA SER A 186 -14.59 6.72 -0.54
C SER A 186 -13.23 7.33 -0.80
N MET A 187 -12.19 6.66 -0.35
CA MET A 187 -10.80 7.04 -0.68
C MET A 187 -10.46 6.74 -2.14
N PHE A 188 -11.29 5.99 -2.84
CA PHE A 188 -11.08 5.62 -4.25
C PHE A 188 -11.71 6.65 -5.22
N ASP A 189 -12.75 7.40 -4.79
CA ASP A 189 -13.39 8.46 -5.56
C ASP A 189 -12.51 9.71 -5.67
#